data_42f727e54b6b1900a54764801850c7f9
#
_entry.id   42f727e54b6b1900a54764801850c7f9
#
_cell.length_a   1.000
_cell.length_b   1.000
_cell.length_c   1.000
_cell.angle_alpha   90.00
_cell.angle_beta   90.00
_cell.angle_gamma   90.00
#
_symmetry.space_group_name_H-M   'P 1'
#
loop_
_entity.id
_entity.type
_entity.pdbx_description
1 polymer ?
#
loop_
_entity_poly.entity_id
_entity_poly.type
_entity_poly.pdbx_seq_one_letter_code
_entity_poly.pdbx_strand_id
1 'polypeptide(L)'
;YQAEARLARAVADRIQSEGDLETSRANYGNIIGEKVPGELQMPSPTVNLPESKADALKVAATKNPDVIGAEFDRRAALDNADEVWGELLPTVELTGSWTRDFQSAAECCKTTTTALTLDVTIPIYQQGAVYSRLREARQDAAELTLIIDQERRDAVEAADAAWESLLTARARVKAFTTQIDANVVALEGVQREAAVGSRTVLDVLDAEQELLDA
;
A
#
# COMPACT_ATOMS: atom_id res chain seq x y z
N TYR A 1 35.39 23.01 -28.60
CA TYR A 1 34.82 23.49 -27.33
C TYR A 1 33.38 23.01 -27.09
N GLN A 2 32.45 23.12 -28.08
CA GLN A 2 31.08 22.64 -27.86
C GLN A 2 30.99 21.11 -27.77
N ALA A 3 31.71 20.38 -28.61
CA ALA A 3 31.79 18.93 -28.53
C ALA A 3 32.45 18.43 -27.21
N GLU A 4 33.49 19.15 -26.74
CA GLU A 4 34.12 18.90 -25.47
C GLU A 4 33.15 19.10 -24.27
N ALA A 5 32.36 20.17 -24.31
CA ALA A 5 31.36 20.45 -23.30
C ALA A 5 30.26 19.38 -23.27
N ARG A 6 29.79 18.88 -24.42
CA ARG A 6 28.82 17.78 -24.51
C ARG A 6 29.39 16.46 -24.02
N LEU A 7 30.66 16.14 -24.38
CA LEU A 7 31.35 14.97 -23.88
C LEU A 7 31.46 15.01 -22.35
N ALA A 8 31.88 16.16 -21.80
CA ALA A 8 31.99 16.32 -20.35
C ALA A 8 30.64 16.11 -19.64
N ARG A 9 29.54 16.62 -20.22
CA ARG A 9 28.18 16.40 -19.70
C ARG A 9 27.80 14.92 -19.76
N ALA A 10 27.99 14.25 -20.90
CA ALA A 10 27.65 12.83 -21.04
C ALA A 10 28.46 11.94 -20.07
N VAL A 11 29.74 12.29 -19.82
CA VAL A 11 30.56 11.62 -18.80
C VAL A 11 30.00 11.84 -17.41
N ALA A 12 29.57 13.06 -17.06
CA ALA A 12 28.96 13.37 -15.77
C ALA A 12 27.64 12.61 -15.57
N ASP A 13 26.77 12.58 -16.60
CA ASP A 13 25.50 11.86 -16.57
C ASP A 13 25.70 10.33 -16.42
N ARG A 14 26.72 9.78 -17.07
CA ARG A 14 27.11 8.38 -16.88
C ARG A 14 27.56 8.08 -15.46
N ILE A 15 28.46 8.92 -14.90
CA ILE A 15 28.94 8.75 -13.51
C ILE A 15 27.77 8.84 -12.52
N GLN A 16 26.84 9.77 -12.75
CA GLN A 16 25.64 9.88 -11.93
C GLN A 16 24.81 8.60 -11.99
N SER A 17 24.54 8.07 -13.17
CA SER A 17 23.76 6.83 -13.36
C SER A 17 24.45 5.60 -12.74
N GLU A 18 25.80 5.52 -12.82
CA GLU A 18 26.57 4.47 -12.13
C GLU A 18 26.42 4.59 -10.60
N GLY A 19 26.45 5.81 -10.04
CA GLY A 19 26.23 6.07 -8.63
C GLY A 19 24.80 5.71 -8.17
N ASP A 20 23.80 6.06 -8.97
CA ASP A 20 22.39 5.74 -8.71
C ASP A 20 22.15 4.21 -8.75
N LEU A 21 22.82 3.50 -9.66
CA LEU A 21 22.77 2.04 -9.70
C LEU A 21 23.34 1.41 -8.43
N GLU A 22 24.50 1.87 -7.95
CA GLU A 22 25.10 1.34 -6.71
C GLU A 22 24.22 1.65 -5.49
N THR A 23 23.63 2.84 -5.43
CA THR A 23 22.66 3.20 -4.39
C THR A 23 21.43 2.29 -4.43
N SER A 24 20.88 2.00 -5.62
CA SER A 24 19.75 1.10 -5.80
C SER A 24 20.10 -0.34 -5.40
N ARG A 25 21.32 -0.81 -5.70
CA ARG A 25 21.82 -2.11 -5.26
C ARG A 25 21.93 -2.20 -3.75
N ALA A 26 22.44 -1.15 -3.11
CA ALA A 26 22.51 -1.08 -1.65
C ALA A 26 21.12 -1.13 -1.01
N ASN A 27 20.15 -0.38 -1.56
CA ASN A 27 18.76 -0.38 -1.10
C ASN A 27 18.12 -1.77 -1.26
N TYR A 28 18.33 -2.43 -2.40
CA TYR A 28 17.87 -3.80 -2.61
C TYR A 28 18.43 -4.74 -1.54
N GLY A 29 19.75 -4.70 -1.31
CA GLY A 29 20.40 -5.52 -0.30
C GLY A 29 19.88 -5.26 1.11
N ASN A 30 19.53 -4.00 1.42
CA ASN A 30 18.94 -3.64 2.72
C ASN A 30 17.51 -4.20 2.88
N ILE A 31 16.67 -4.16 1.84
CA ILE A 31 15.27 -4.58 1.90
C ILE A 31 15.15 -6.11 1.83
N ILE A 32 15.88 -6.75 0.92
CA ILE A 32 15.78 -8.19 0.65
C ILE A 32 16.74 -9.01 1.53
N GLY A 33 17.84 -8.40 2.02
CA GLY A 33 18.85 -9.07 2.81
C GLY A 33 19.90 -9.84 1.98
N GLU A 34 19.79 -9.83 0.65
CA GLU A 34 20.68 -10.55 -0.27
C GLU A 34 21.25 -9.61 -1.33
N LYS A 35 22.38 -10.01 -1.94
CA LYS A 35 22.94 -9.26 -3.07
C LYS A 35 22.06 -9.37 -4.29
N VAL A 36 22.00 -8.27 -5.06
CA VAL A 36 21.29 -8.25 -6.35
C VAL A 36 21.82 -9.35 -7.27
N PRO A 37 20.97 -10.20 -7.88
CA PRO A 37 21.37 -11.14 -8.90
C PRO A 37 22.04 -10.43 -10.08
N GLY A 38 22.98 -11.10 -10.76
CA GLY A 38 23.72 -10.49 -11.87
C GLY A 38 22.85 -10.07 -13.06
N GLU A 39 21.74 -10.78 -13.28
CA GLU A 39 20.75 -10.47 -14.32
C GLU A 39 19.35 -10.41 -13.69
N LEU A 40 18.70 -9.25 -13.82
CA LEU A 40 17.30 -9.08 -13.46
C LEU A 40 16.42 -9.32 -14.69
N GLN A 41 15.48 -10.24 -14.56
CA GLN A 41 14.48 -10.48 -15.60
C GLN A 41 13.29 -9.54 -15.42
N MET A 42 12.83 -8.94 -16.52
CA MET A 42 11.59 -8.14 -16.51
C MET A 42 10.44 -9.07 -16.14
N PRO A 43 9.69 -8.79 -15.06
CA PRO A 43 8.54 -9.61 -14.69
C PRO A 43 7.47 -9.52 -15.79
N SER A 44 6.92 -10.68 -16.16
CA SER A 44 5.74 -10.68 -17.03
C SER A 44 4.56 -10.10 -16.24
N PRO A 45 3.78 -9.16 -16.79
CA PRO A 45 2.60 -8.65 -16.12
C PRO A 45 1.59 -9.79 -15.93
N THR A 46 1.42 -10.21 -14.68
CA THR A 46 0.49 -11.30 -14.31
C THR A 46 -0.91 -10.78 -13.96
N VAL A 47 -1.12 -9.48 -14.07
CA VAL A 47 -2.37 -8.85 -13.66
C VAL A 47 -3.35 -8.84 -14.83
N ASN A 48 -4.48 -9.54 -14.66
CA ASN A 48 -5.62 -9.40 -15.56
C ASN A 48 -6.26 -8.04 -15.33
N LEU A 49 -6.04 -7.12 -16.25
CA LEU A 49 -6.69 -5.81 -16.23
C LEU A 49 -8.18 -5.97 -16.59
N PRO A 50 -9.07 -5.19 -15.94
CA PRO A 50 -10.47 -5.12 -16.37
C PRO A 50 -10.60 -4.72 -17.85
N GLU A 51 -11.61 -5.22 -18.52
CA GLU A 51 -11.82 -4.96 -19.96
C GLU A 51 -12.30 -3.53 -20.22
N SER A 52 -12.99 -2.93 -19.24
CA SER A 52 -13.53 -1.58 -19.36
C SER A 52 -13.32 -0.75 -18.09
N LYS A 53 -13.37 0.59 -18.25
CA LYS A 53 -13.38 1.53 -17.12
C LYS A 53 -14.52 1.22 -16.15
N ALA A 54 -15.71 0.94 -16.66
CA ALA A 54 -16.88 0.65 -15.83
C ALA A 54 -16.68 -0.62 -14.97
N ASP A 55 -16.04 -1.64 -15.51
CA ASP A 55 -15.74 -2.86 -14.78
C ASP A 55 -14.66 -2.61 -13.71
N ALA A 56 -13.65 -1.80 -14.03
CA ALA A 56 -12.63 -1.39 -13.08
C ALA A 56 -13.24 -0.68 -11.85
N LEU A 57 -14.12 0.30 -12.10
CA LEU A 57 -14.79 1.06 -11.02
C LEU A 57 -15.71 0.16 -10.19
N LYS A 58 -16.45 -0.76 -10.84
CA LYS A 58 -17.30 -1.72 -10.13
C LYS A 58 -16.51 -2.68 -9.24
N VAL A 59 -15.39 -3.19 -9.74
CA VAL A 59 -14.50 -4.06 -8.96
C VAL A 59 -13.90 -3.29 -7.78
N ALA A 60 -13.45 -2.05 -7.99
CA ALA A 60 -12.94 -1.18 -6.95
C ALA A 60 -13.99 -0.94 -5.84
N ALA A 61 -15.22 -0.61 -6.21
CA ALA A 61 -16.30 -0.35 -5.25
C ALA A 61 -16.67 -1.57 -4.37
N THR A 62 -16.37 -2.80 -4.83
CA THR A 62 -16.87 -4.02 -4.16
C THR A 62 -15.78 -4.96 -3.66
N LYS A 63 -14.57 -4.90 -4.24
CA LYS A 63 -13.48 -5.84 -3.94
C LYS A 63 -12.21 -5.14 -3.44
N ASN A 64 -12.26 -3.82 -3.26
CA ASN A 64 -11.13 -3.12 -2.66
C ASN A 64 -10.93 -3.62 -1.21
N PRO A 65 -9.71 -3.99 -0.80
CA PRO A 65 -9.42 -4.44 0.56
C PRO A 65 -9.82 -3.43 1.64
N ASP A 66 -9.68 -2.13 1.40
CA ASP A 66 -10.02 -1.08 2.37
C ASP A 66 -11.53 -1.02 2.61
N VAL A 67 -12.34 -1.15 1.55
CA VAL A 67 -13.81 -1.23 1.67
C VAL A 67 -14.22 -2.48 2.46
N ILE A 68 -13.60 -3.63 2.15
CA ILE A 68 -13.86 -4.88 2.87
C ILE A 68 -13.43 -4.77 4.34
N GLY A 69 -12.26 -4.14 4.60
CA GLY A 69 -11.77 -3.86 5.96
C GLY A 69 -12.77 -3.05 6.76
N ALA A 70 -13.24 -1.92 6.22
CA ALA A 70 -14.24 -1.05 6.86
C ALA A 70 -15.57 -1.78 7.13
N GLU A 71 -15.98 -2.74 6.28
CA GLU A 71 -17.16 -3.59 6.54
C GLU A 71 -16.95 -4.51 7.76
N PHE A 72 -15.74 -5.06 7.93
CA PHE A 72 -15.41 -5.86 9.11
C PHE A 72 -15.30 -5.01 10.37
N ASP A 73 -14.74 -3.80 10.28
CA ASP A 73 -14.67 -2.87 11.41
C ASP A 73 -16.08 -2.49 11.91
N ARG A 74 -17.04 -2.25 10.99
CA ARG A 74 -18.43 -2.03 11.36
C ARG A 74 -19.06 -3.24 12.05
N ARG A 75 -18.75 -4.46 11.60
CA ARG A 75 -19.25 -5.69 12.26
C ARG A 75 -18.69 -5.80 13.67
N ALA A 76 -17.38 -5.56 13.83
CA ALA A 76 -16.75 -5.56 15.16
C ALA A 76 -17.36 -4.52 16.10
N ALA A 77 -17.71 -3.32 15.61
CA ALA A 77 -18.38 -2.33 16.42
C ALA A 77 -19.84 -2.73 16.81
N LEU A 78 -20.54 -3.45 15.95
CA LEU A 78 -21.84 -4.02 16.31
C LEU A 78 -21.72 -5.10 17.39
N ASP A 79 -20.73 -5.98 17.26
CA ASP A 79 -20.43 -7.02 18.26
C ASP A 79 -20.02 -6.38 19.60
N ASN A 80 -19.26 -5.26 19.57
CA ASN A 80 -18.95 -4.47 20.76
C ASN A 80 -20.21 -3.84 21.40
N ALA A 81 -21.18 -3.39 20.61
CA ALA A 81 -22.44 -2.91 21.15
C ALA A 81 -23.24 -4.05 21.83
N ASP A 82 -23.18 -5.26 21.31
CA ASP A 82 -23.79 -6.45 21.90
C ASP A 82 -23.04 -6.88 23.17
N GLU A 83 -21.71 -6.76 23.23
CA GLU A 83 -20.91 -6.97 24.44
C GLU A 83 -21.33 -6.02 25.55
N VAL A 84 -21.43 -4.71 25.26
CA VAL A 84 -21.88 -3.70 26.23
C VAL A 84 -23.32 -3.96 26.66
N TRP A 85 -24.18 -4.43 25.76
CA TRP A 85 -25.53 -4.86 26.13
C TRP A 85 -25.51 -6.06 27.07
N GLY A 86 -24.57 -7.00 26.87
CA GLY A 86 -24.35 -8.16 27.72
C GLY A 86 -24.07 -7.82 29.19
N GLU A 87 -23.45 -6.65 29.46
CA GLU A 87 -23.20 -6.18 30.83
C GLU A 87 -24.49 -5.92 31.65
N LEU A 88 -25.64 -5.82 30.98
CA LEU A 88 -26.95 -5.73 31.65
C LEU A 88 -27.49 -7.10 32.10
N LEU A 89 -26.88 -8.18 31.66
CA LEU A 89 -27.30 -9.56 31.98
C LEU A 89 -26.61 -10.07 33.24
N PRO A 90 -27.21 -11.08 33.94
CA PRO A 90 -26.53 -11.78 35.03
C PRO A 90 -25.25 -12.45 34.56
N THR A 91 -24.16 -12.29 35.31
CA THR A 91 -22.90 -13.01 35.11
C THR A 91 -22.81 -14.17 36.09
N VAL A 92 -22.33 -15.33 35.60
CA VAL A 92 -22.08 -16.51 36.38
C VAL A 92 -20.62 -16.87 36.25
N GLU A 93 -19.90 -16.89 37.35
CA GLU A 93 -18.49 -17.23 37.42
C GLU A 93 -18.26 -18.46 38.31
N LEU A 94 -17.54 -19.44 37.80
CA LEU A 94 -17.11 -20.61 38.57
C LEU A 94 -15.59 -20.56 38.73
N THR A 95 -15.14 -20.36 39.96
CA THR A 95 -13.72 -20.25 40.31
C THR A 95 -13.29 -21.50 41.11
N GLY A 96 -12.29 -22.21 40.61
CA GLY A 96 -11.59 -23.27 41.31
C GLY A 96 -10.22 -22.81 41.79
N SER A 97 -9.94 -22.94 43.09
CA SER A 97 -8.61 -22.62 43.62
C SER A 97 -8.02 -23.81 44.39
N TRP A 98 -6.74 -24.02 44.20
CA TRP A 98 -5.95 -25.00 44.97
C TRP A 98 -4.69 -24.29 45.46
N THR A 99 -4.58 -24.16 46.79
CA THR A 99 -3.47 -23.49 47.45
C THR A 99 -2.77 -24.44 48.39
N ARG A 100 -1.47 -24.48 48.36
CA ARG A 100 -0.65 -25.25 49.28
C ARG A 100 0.34 -24.33 49.98
N ASP A 101 0.14 -24.14 51.29
CA ASP A 101 0.99 -23.33 52.12
C ASP A 101 1.96 -24.23 52.91
N PHE A 102 3.22 -23.85 52.92
CA PHE A 102 4.29 -24.45 53.68
C PHE A 102 4.72 -23.52 54.78
N GLN A 103 4.66 -23.94 56.05
CA GLN A 103 5.14 -23.22 57.21
C GLN A 103 4.45 -21.84 57.47
N SER A 104 3.16 -21.71 57.28
CA SER A 104 2.48 -20.40 57.37
C SER A 104 2.16 -19.91 58.78
N ALA A 105 2.12 -20.79 59.80
CA ALA A 105 1.78 -20.33 61.15
C ALA A 105 2.46 -21.14 62.30
N ALA A 106 3.04 -22.28 62.01
CA ALA A 106 3.83 -23.07 62.95
C ALA A 106 4.86 -23.90 62.17
N GLU A 107 6.05 -24.06 62.72
CA GLU A 107 7.21 -24.68 62.05
C GLU A 107 7.02 -26.07 61.46
N CYS A 108 5.84 -26.70 61.61
CA CYS A 108 5.63 -28.11 61.30
C CYS A 108 4.51 -28.38 60.29
N CYS A 109 3.75 -27.38 59.80
CA CYS A 109 2.47 -27.68 59.15
C CYS A 109 2.40 -27.30 57.70
N LYS A 110 2.00 -28.25 56.88
CA LYS A 110 1.64 -28.06 55.46
C LYS A 110 0.12 -28.02 55.39
N THR A 111 -0.43 -26.93 54.91
CA THR A 111 -1.86 -26.77 54.70
C THR A 111 -2.16 -26.84 53.22
N THR A 112 -3.15 -27.64 52.81
CA THR A 112 -3.66 -27.68 51.46
C THR A 112 -5.13 -27.27 51.49
N THR A 113 -5.46 -26.21 50.79
CA THR A 113 -6.83 -25.69 50.69
C THR A 113 -7.29 -25.86 49.26
N THR A 114 -8.46 -26.47 49.07
CA THR A 114 -9.15 -26.55 47.80
C THR A 114 -10.49 -25.86 47.98
N ALA A 115 -10.77 -24.89 47.14
CA ALA A 115 -12.06 -24.18 47.14
C ALA A 115 -12.66 -24.18 45.74
N LEU A 116 -13.95 -24.34 45.65
CA LEU A 116 -14.77 -24.20 44.46
C LEU A 116 -15.88 -23.21 44.80
N THR A 117 -15.89 -22.06 44.07
CA THR A 117 -16.82 -20.96 44.31
C THR A 117 -17.65 -20.74 43.08
N LEU A 118 -18.95 -20.63 43.21
CA LEU A 118 -19.89 -20.24 42.19
C LEU A 118 -20.46 -18.85 42.56
N ASP A 119 -20.11 -17.85 41.78
CA ASP A 119 -20.59 -16.49 41.99
C ASP A 119 -21.60 -16.12 40.89
N VAL A 120 -22.75 -15.59 41.32
CA VAL A 120 -23.79 -15.08 40.42
C VAL A 120 -24.01 -13.61 40.74
N THR A 121 -23.67 -12.73 39.77
CA THR A 121 -23.83 -11.28 39.91
C THR A 121 -24.95 -10.78 39.00
N ILE A 122 -26.00 -10.16 39.59
CA ILE A 122 -27.14 -9.62 38.85
C ILE A 122 -27.10 -8.08 38.99
N PRO A 123 -26.80 -7.33 37.92
CA PRO A 123 -26.81 -5.87 37.97
C PRO A 123 -28.28 -5.36 37.99
N ILE A 124 -28.73 -4.76 39.11
CA ILE A 124 -30.08 -4.25 39.24
C ILE A 124 -30.15 -2.78 38.84
N TYR A 125 -29.18 -1.97 39.28
CA TYR A 125 -29.14 -0.54 39.02
C TYR A 125 -27.71 -0.01 38.95
N GLN A 126 -27.36 0.61 37.81
CA GLN A 126 -26.02 1.08 37.49
C GLN A 126 -25.98 2.57 37.14
N GLN A 127 -26.92 3.36 37.69
CA GLN A 127 -27.04 4.83 37.48
C GLN A 127 -27.08 5.23 35.99
N GLY A 128 -27.48 4.34 35.09
CA GLY A 128 -27.55 4.58 33.65
C GLY A 128 -26.22 4.50 32.90
N ALA A 129 -25.10 4.17 33.56
CA ALA A 129 -23.79 4.15 32.96
C ALA A 129 -23.70 3.19 31.75
N VAL A 130 -24.19 1.94 31.92
CA VAL A 130 -24.18 0.95 30.83
C VAL A 130 -25.09 1.37 29.67
N TYR A 131 -26.25 1.95 29.95
CA TYR A 131 -27.13 2.47 28.90
C TYR A 131 -26.48 3.61 28.11
N SER A 132 -25.67 4.45 28.79
CA SER A 132 -24.91 5.51 28.10
C SER A 132 -23.86 4.92 27.17
N ARG A 133 -23.06 3.94 27.65
CA ARG A 133 -22.05 3.22 26.82
C ARG A 133 -22.69 2.46 25.66
N LEU A 134 -23.85 1.85 25.86
CA LEU A 134 -24.58 1.16 24.80
C LEU A 134 -25.02 2.15 23.70
N ARG A 135 -25.48 3.37 24.08
CA ARG A 135 -25.82 4.39 23.08
C ARG A 135 -24.58 4.86 22.33
N GLU A 136 -23.45 5.07 23.02
CA GLU A 136 -22.15 5.39 22.44
C GLU A 136 -21.74 4.33 21.43
N ALA A 137 -21.61 3.06 21.83
CA ALA A 137 -21.22 1.96 20.96
C ALA A 137 -22.13 1.83 19.70
N ARG A 138 -23.42 2.10 19.83
CA ARG A 138 -24.34 2.14 18.67
C ARG A 138 -24.08 3.30 17.74
N GLN A 139 -23.67 4.46 18.25
CA GLN A 139 -23.30 5.62 17.42
C GLN A 139 -21.99 5.38 16.70
N ASP A 140 -21.02 4.75 17.36
CA ASP A 140 -19.74 4.35 16.74
C ASP A 140 -19.97 3.38 15.58
N ALA A 141 -20.86 2.39 15.74
CA ALA A 141 -21.24 1.49 14.65
C ALA A 141 -21.97 2.22 13.50
N ALA A 142 -22.73 3.27 13.80
CA ALA A 142 -23.36 4.11 12.78
C ALA A 142 -22.35 4.99 12.05
N GLU A 143 -21.35 5.54 12.74
CA GLU A 143 -20.24 6.27 12.14
C GLU A 143 -19.48 5.41 11.14
N LEU A 144 -19.12 4.16 11.52
CA LEU A 144 -18.43 3.23 10.63
C LEU A 144 -19.24 2.88 9.36
N THR A 145 -20.55 3.02 9.38
CA THR A 145 -21.37 2.89 8.17
C THR A 145 -21.07 4.01 7.17
N LEU A 146 -20.85 5.23 7.65
CA LEU A 146 -20.48 6.37 6.81
C LEU A 146 -19.04 6.26 6.31
N ILE A 147 -18.16 5.68 7.11
CA ILE A 147 -16.77 5.40 6.71
C ILE A 147 -16.73 4.39 5.57
N ILE A 148 -17.55 3.32 5.59
CA ILE A 148 -17.64 2.39 4.44
C ILE A 148 -18.04 3.13 3.16
N ASP A 149 -18.98 4.06 3.23
CA ASP A 149 -19.39 4.83 2.06
C ASP A 149 -18.29 5.81 1.58
N GLN A 150 -17.48 6.31 2.49
CA GLN A 150 -16.29 7.10 2.14
C GLN A 150 -15.24 6.23 1.45
N GLU A 151 -14.81 5.12 2.07
CA GLU A 151 -13.82 4.21 1.50
C GLU A 151 -14.24 3.72 0.10
N ARG A 152 -15.54 3.48 -0.10
CA ARG A 152 -16.06 3.10 -1.42
C ARG A 152 -15.89 4.23 -2.45
N ARG A 153 -16.13 5.49 -2.09
CA ARG A 153 -15.92 6.62 -3.00
C ARG A 153 -14.44 6.81 -3.30
N ASP A 154 -13.59 6.71 -2.28
CA ASP A 154 -12.14 6.87 -2.41
C ASP A 154 -11.55 5.76 -3.29
N ALA A 155 -12.00 4.52 -3.12
CA ALA A 155 -11.61 3.39 -3.97
C ALA A 155 -12.03 3.59 -5.44
N VAL A 156 -13.22 4.13 -5.69
CA VAL A 156 -13.71 4.43 -7.04
C VAL A 156 -12.90 5.56 -7.67
N GLU A 157 -12.62 6.63 -6.92
CA GLU A 157 -11.80 7.76 -7.38
C GLU A 157 -10.38 7.31 -7.74
N ALA A 158 -9.74 6.54 -6.86
CA ALA A 158 -8.41 5.99 -7.11
C ALA A 158 -8.37 5.09 -8.36
N ALA A 159 -9.38 4.26 -8.56
CA ALA A 159 -9.49 3.40 -9.74
C ALA A 159 -9.71 4.23 -11.02
N ASP A 160 -10.49 5.30 -10.96
CA ASP A 160 -10.70 6.23 -12.08
C ASP A 160 -9.41 6.93 -12.48
N ALA A 161 -8.71 7.51 -11.51
CA ALA A 161 -7.41 8.16 -11.73
C ALA A 161 -6.36 7.19 -12.30
N ALA A 162 -6.31 5.95 -11.77
CA ALA A 162 -5.40 4.91 -12.28
C ALA A 162 -5.74 4.52 -13.72
N TRP A 163 -7.03 4.42 -14.08
CA TRP A 163 -7.46 4.12 -15.44
C TRP A 163 -7.06 5.21 -16.43
N GLU A 164 -7.29 6.48 -16.09
CA GLU A 164 -6.88 7.62 -16.93
C GLU A 164 -5.34 7.69 -17.07
N SER A 165 -4.61 7.39 -15.99
CA SER A 165 -3.15 7.28 -16.03
C SER A 165 -2.69 6.18 -16.99
N LEU A 166 -3.35 5.02 -16.98
CA LEU A 166 -3.06 3.92 -17.90
C LEU A 166 -3.29 4.33 -19.37
N LEU A 167 -4.43 4.99 -19.67
CA LEU A 167 -4.74 5.45 -21.02
C LEU A 167 -3.71 6.49 -21.48
N THR A 168 -3.37 7.43 -20.62
CA THR A 168 -2.36 8.45 -20.89
C THR A 168 -0.99 7.82 -21.14
N ALA A 169 -0.56 6.86 -20.32
CA ALA A 169 0.70 6.16 -20.51
C ALA A 169 0.76 5.40 -21.84
N ARG A 170 -0.33 4.71 -22.22
CA ARG A 170 -0.43 4.04 -23.53
C ARG A 170 -0.34 5.02 -24.70
N ALA A 171 -1.02 6.16 -24.60
CA ALA A 171 -0.95 7.19 -25.61
C ALA A 171 0.46 7.80 -25.73
N ARG A 172 1.13 8.04 -24.59
CA ARG A 172 2.52 8.52 -24.55
C ARG A 172 3.50 7.53 -25.18
N VAL A 173 3.40 6.25 -24.87
CA VAL A 173 4.26 5.21 -25.48
C VAL A 173 4.12 5.25 -26.99
N LYS A 174 2.88 5.33 -27.52
CA LYS A 174 2.64 5.42 -28.97
C LYS A 174 3.24 6.72 -29.57
N ALA A 175 3.10 7.85 -28.88
CA ALA A 175 3.65 9.12 -29.33
C ALA A 175 5.18 9.10 -29.36
N PHE A 176 5.82 8.60 -28.30
CA PHE A 176 7.28 8.45 -28.22
C PHE A 176 7.83 7.50 -29.29
N THR A 177 7.15 6.37 -29.53
CA THR A 177 7.56 5.48 -30.63
C THR A 177 7.55 6.22 -31.99
N THR A 178 6.50 7.00 -32.27
CA THR A 178 6.44 7.80 -33.48
C THR A 178 7.53 8.89 -33.52
N GLN A 179 7.84 9.50 -32.38
CA GLN A 179 8.91 10.50 -32.26
C GLN A 179 10.29 9.89 -32.54
N ILE A 180 10.58 8.70 -31.98
CA ILE A 180 11.82 7.98 -32.22
C ILE A 180 11.98 7.67 -33.71
N ASP A 181 10.94 7.13 -34.35
CA ASP A 181 10.96 6.82 -35.78
C ASP A 181 11.24 8.08 -36.63
N ALA A 182 10.62 9.20 -36.29
CA ALA A 182 10.85 10.48 -36.97
C ALA A 182 12.26 11.02 -36.75
N ASN A 183 12.79 10.93 -35.50
CA ASN A 183 14.13 11.40 -35.18
C ASN A 183 15.23 10.55 -35.84
N VAL A 184 15.02 9.23 -35.98
CA VAL A 184 15.93 8.37 -36.75
C VAL A 184 16.04 8.85 -38.21
N VAL A 185 14.91 9.11 -38.88
CA VAL A 185 14.90 9.59 -40.27
C VAL A 185 15.52 11.00 -40.37
N ALA A 186 15.24 11.89 -39.40
CA ALA A 186 15.81 13.21 -39.33
C ALA A 186 17.34 13.19 -39.18
N LEU A 187 17.84 12.32 -38.26
CA LEU A 187 19.28 12.13 -38.05
C LEU A 187 19.99 11.65 -39.33
N GLU A 188 19.41 10.62 -40.00
CA GLU A 188 19.95 10.18 -41.30
C GLU A 188 20.00 11.30 -42.35
N GLY A 189 18.98 12.14 -42.42
CA GLY A 189 18.92 13.28 -43.30
C GLY A 189 20.04 14.28 -43.01
N VAL A 190 20.18 14.71 -41.76
CA VAL A 190 21.22 15.65 -41.29
C VAL A 190 22.63 15.10 -41.53
N GLN A 191 22.87 13.81 -41.28
CA GLN A 191 24.16 13.15 -41.53
C GLN A 191 24.52 13.18 -43.04
N ARG A 192 23.56 12.89 -43.93
CA ARG A 192 23.78 12.98 -45.40
C ARG A 192 24.08 14.40 -45.85
N GLU A 193 23.36 15.39 -45.34
CA GLU A 193 23.57 16.81 -45.61
C GLU A 193 24.93 17.27 -45.07
N ALA A 194 25.35 16.83 -43.92
CA ALA A 194 26.67 17.13 -43.35
C ALA A 194 27.80 16.50 -44.19
N ALA A 195 27.61 15.28 -44.71
CA ALA A 195 28.60 14.61 -45.57
C ALA A 195 28.89 15.36 -46.88
N VAL A 196 27.89 16.13 -47.41
CA VAL A 196 28.08 16.97 -48.59
C VAL A 196 28.41 18.44 -48.24
N GLY A 197 28.62 18.76 -46.95
CA GLY A 197 29.05 20.06 -46.47
C GLY A 197 27.94 21.12 -46.37
N SER A 198 26.64 20.73 -46.47
CA SER A 198 25.50 21.62 -46.35
C SER A 198 25.00 21.84 -44.91
N ARG A 199 25.47 21.02 -43.97
CA ARG A 199 25.19 21.10 -42.52
C ARG A 199 26.50 21.07 -41.71
N THR A 200 26.42 21.58 -40.50
CA THR A 200 27.55 21.54 -39.55
C THR A 200 27.56 20.26 -38.72
N VAL A 201 28.72 19.91 -38.18
CA VAL A 201 28.85 18.80 -37.21
C VAL A 201 27.97 19.07 -35.99
N LEU A 202 27.72 20.33 -35.66
CA LEU A 202 26.85 20.68 -34.54
C LEU A 202 25.41 20.26 -34.79
N ASP A 203 24.90 20.44 -36.01
CA ASP A 203 23.55 20.03 -36.39
C ASP A 203 23.38 18.50 -36.27
N VAL A 204 24.43 17.71 -36.56
CA VAL A 204 24.42 16.26 -36.38
C VAL A 204 24.35 15.89 -34.89
N LEU A 205 25.19 16.56 -34.07
CA LEU A 205 25.16 16.33 -32.61
C LEU A 205 23.83 16.74 -31.95
N ASP A 206 23.18 17.75 -32.50
CA ASP A 206 21.84 18.16 -32.04
C ASP A 206 20.80 17.10 -32.38
N ALA A 207 20.81 16.59 -33.62
CA ALA A 207 19.89 15.50 -34.02
C ALA A 207 20.15 14.20 -33.29
N GLU A 208 21.40 13.87 -32.97
CA GLU A 208 21.74 12.72 -32.11
C GLU A 208 21.19 12.90 -30.68
N GLN A 209 21.30 14.12 -30.13
CA GLN A 209 20.75 14.41 -28.79
C GLN A 209 19.24 14.31 -28.77
N GLU A 210 18.53 14.84 -29.77
CA GLU A 210 17.07 14.73 -29.88
C GLU A 210 16.60 13.27 -29.98
N LEU A 211 17.37 12.41 -30.66
CA LEU A 211 17.08 10.97 -30.72
C LEU A 211 17.31 10.27 -29.37
N LEU A 212 18.36 10.66 -28.63
CA LEU A 212 18.64 10.11 -27.31
C LEU A 212 17.62 10.54 -26.25
N ASP A 213 17.09 11.75 -26.41
CA ASP A 213 16.11 12.31 -25.46
C ASP A 213 14.67 11.80 -25.73
N ALA A 214 14.41 11.16 -26.87
CA ALA A 214 13.10 10.61 -27.29
C ALA A 214 12.87 9.19 -26.79
#